data_949041fa7cbe632d15b118b0201afde4
#
_entry.id   949041fa7cbe632d15b118b0201afde4
#
_cell.length_a   1.000
_cell.length_b   1.000
_cell.length_c   1.000
_cell.angle_alpha   90.00
_cell.angle_beta   90.00
_cell.angle_gamma   90.00
#
_symmetry.space_group_name_H-M   'P 1'
#
loop_
_entity.id
_entity.type
_entity.pdbx_description
1 polymer ?
#
loop_
_entity_poly.entity_id
_entity_poly.type
_entity_poly.pdbx_seq_one_letter_code
_entity_poly.pdbx_strand_id
1 'polypeptide(L)'
;AYQKTSLDLIPLLEVASGAFRERFASRGLTIQLSLPDSMTVFGDRDRLMQLFNNLLENSLRYTDSGGGLHISAEQRERMVLLTFADSAPGVSDEQLQKLFERFYRTEGSRNRASGGSGLGLAICVNIVQAHNGLIRAAHSPFGGVSITVELPLERDLQRDV
;
A
#
# COMPACT_ATOMS: atom_id res chain seq x y z
N ALA A 1 -13.69 9.57 -13.77
CA ALA A 1 -12.75 9.09 -14.80
C ALA A 1 -11.30 9.27 -14.31
N TYR A 2 -10.43 8.36 -14.73
CA TYR A 2 -9.00 8.43 -14.40
C TYR A 2 -8.28 9.34 -15.40
N GLN A 3 -7.46 10.23 -14.86
CA GLN A 3 -6.65 11.12 -15.69
C GLN A 3 -5.17 10.73 -15.53
N LYS A 4 -4.72 9.87 -16.42
CA LYS A 4 -3.37 9.31 -16.34
C LYS A 4 -2.36 10.19 -17.07
N THR A 5 -1.21 10.36 -16.43
CA THR A 5 -0.06 11.07 -16.97
C THR A 5 1.21 10.30 -16.62
N SER A 6 2.31 10.66 -17.26
CA SER A 6 3.63 10.20 -16.85
C SER A 6 3.95 10.79 -15.48
N LEU A 7 4.26 9.95 -14.50
CA LEU A 7 4.62 10.46 -13.19
C LEU A 7 5.61 9.54 -12.47
N ASP A 8 6.43 10.15 -11.63
CA ASP A 8 7.38 9.45 -10.78
C ASP A 8 6.69 9.09 -9.46
N LEU A 9 6.67 7.81 -9.12
CA LEU A 9 6.04 7.34 -7.89
C LEU A 9 6.80 7.73 -6.63
N ILE A 10 8.11 7.95 -6.74
CA ILE A 10 8.93 8.15 -5.54
C ILE A 10 8.53 9.40 -4.76
N PRO A 11 8.37 10.58 -5.39
CA PRO A 11 7.89 11.75 -4.65
C PRO A 11 6.51 11.55 -4.02
N LEU A 12 5.62 10.80 -4.69
CA LEU A 12 4.29 10.51 -4.13
C LEU A 12 4.40 9.66 -2.85
N LEU A 13 5.24 8.63 -2.88
CA LEU A 13 5.47 7.78 -1.71
C LEU A 13 6.08 8.57 -0.57
N GLU A 14 7.03 9.45 -0.89
CA GLU A 14 7.67 10.29 0.12
C GLU A 14 6.69 11.27 0.76
N VAL A 15 5.85 11.92 -0.04
CA VAL A 15 4.84 12.85 0.45
C VAL A 15 3.81 12.13 1.32
N ALA A 16 3.31 10.99 0.84
CA ALA A 16 2.33 10.22 1.60
C ALA A 16 2.91 9.75 2.95
N SER A 17 4.12 9.19 2.92
CA SER A 17 4.79 8.72 4.15
C SER A 17 5.05 9.87 5.10
N GLY A 18 5.51 11.00 4.61
CA GLY A 18 5.76 12.18 5.42
C GLY A 18 4.51 12.67 6.14
N ALA A 19 3.36 12.62 5.46
CA ALA A 19 2.09 13.03 6.05
C ALA A 19 1.64 12.12 7.20
N PHE A 20 2.11 10.87 7.24
CA PHE A 20 1.72 9.90 8.26
C PHE A 20 2.72 9.76 9.41
N ARG A 21 3.95 10.28 9.28
CA ARG A 21 5.01 10.03 10.26
C ARG A 21 4.63 10.44 11.68
N GLU A 22 4.02 11.59 11.84
CA GLU A 22 3.64 12.09 13.16
C GLU A 22 2.58 11.20 13.80
N ARG A 23 1.57 10.80 13.03
CA ARG A 23 0.53 9.90 13.52
C ARG A 23 1.09 8.52 13.87
N PHE A 24 2.03 8.01 13.07
CA PHE A 24 2.73 6.76 13.39
C PHE A 24 3.52 6.90 14.69
N ALA A 25 4.30 7.97 14.80
CA ALA A 25 5.11 8.19 16.00
C ALA A 25 4.25 8.27 17.26
N SER A 26 3.09 8.95 17.20
CA SER A 26 2.20 9.07 18.36
C SER A 26 1.59 7.71 18.77
N ARG A 27 1.62 6.72 17.88
CA ARG A 27 1.20 5.34 18.17
C ARG A 27 2.37 4.42 18.50
N GLY A 28 3.59 4.96 18.62
CA GLY A 28 4.78 4.16 18.87
C GLY A 28 5.23 3.35 17.67
N LEU A 29 4.95 3.83 16.47
CA LEU A 29 5.26 3.15 15.21
C LEU A 29 6.28 3.96 14.41
N THR A 30 7.07 3.26 13.59
CA THR A 30 8.03 3.89 12.67
C THR A 30 7.66 3.59 11.23
N ILE A 31 8.13 4.44 10.32
CA ILE A 31 8.03 4.21 8.87
C ILE A 31 9.45 4.23 8.32
N GLN A 32 9.83 3.17 7.61
CA GLN A 32 11.11 3.08 6.93
C GLN A 32 10.88 2.98 5.43
N LEU A 33 11.68 3.70 4.66
CA LEU A 33 11.59 3.72 3.20
C LEU A 33 12.87 3.16 2.59
N SER A 34 12.72 2.24 1.65
CA SER A 34 13.81 1.71 0.83
C SER A 34 13.40 1.88 -0.62
N LEU A 35 13.68 3.05 -1.18
CA LEU A 35 13.18 3.47 -2.48
C LEU A 35 14.34 3.81 -3.42
N PRO A 36 14.20 3.51 -4.72
CA PRO A 36 15.15 4.01 -5.71
C PRO A 36 14.98 5.52 -5.92
N ASP A 37 15.88 6.13 -6.70
CA ASP A 37 15.81 7.57 -6.94
C ASP A 37 14.57 7.99 -7.71
N SER A 38 14.14 7.18 -8.66
CA SER A 38 12.95 7.45 -9.46
C SER A 38 12.33 6.17 -9.97
N MET A 39 11.03 6.24 -10.29
CA MET A 39 10.28 5.09 -10.78
C MET A 39 9.02 5.60 -11.47
N THR A 40 9.00 5.58 -12.79
CA THR A 40 7.98 6.26 -13.58
C THR A 40 6.92 5.29 -14.10
N VAL A 41 5.67 5.66 -13.89
CA VAL A 41 4.50 4.94 -14.39
C VAL A 41 3.59 5.90 -15.15
N PHE A 42 2.66 5.33 -15.89
CA PHE A 42 1.57 6.09 -16.49
C PHE A 42 0.35 5.92 -15.59
N GLY A 43 0.04 6.95 -14.81
CA GLY A 43 -0.98 6.80 -13.78
C GLY A 43 -1.68 8.10 -13.43
N ASP A 44 -2.74 7.93 -12.64
CA ASP A 44 -3.54 9.02 -12.09
C ASP A 44 -2.98 9.40 -10.72
N ARG A 45 -2.40 10.59 -10.63
CA ARG A 45 -1.73 11.05 -9.41
C ARG A 45 -2.63 10.99 -8.19
N ASP A 46 -3.85 11.51 -8.29
CA ASP A 46 -4.75 11.60 -7.14
C ASP A 46 -5.21 10.22 -6.69
N ARG A 47 -5.47 9.33 -7.63
CA ARG A 47 -5.87 7.95 -7.30
C ARG A 47 -4.74 7.16 -6.69
N LEU A 48 -3.52 7.33 -7.20
CA LEU A 48 -2.35 6.67 -6.60
C LEU A 48 -2.07 7.19 -5.20
N MET A 49 -2.24 8.49 -4.97
CA MET A 49 -2.14 9.04 -3.61
C MET A 49 -3.20 8.44 -2.70
N GLN A 50 -4.41 8.27 -3.18
CA GLN A 50 -5.48 7.62 -2.41
C GLN A 50 -5.09 6.18 -2.06
N LEU A 51 -4.51 5.45 -3.02
CA LEU A 51 -4.01 4.10 -2.78
C LEU A 51 -2.97 4.09 -1.65
N PHE A 52 -1.96 4.95 -1.74
CA PHE A 52 -0.89 4.99 -0.74
C PHE A 52 -1.41 5.39 0.62
N ASN A 53 -2.28 6.39 0.68
CA ASN A 53 -2.88 6.84 1.94
C ASN A 53 -3.72 5.72 2.58
N ASN A 54 -4.46 4.96 1.78
CA ASN A 54 -5.26 3.85 2.31
C ASN A 54 -4.40 2.73 2.87
N LEU A 55 -3.27 2.43 2.20
CA LEU A 55 -2.33 1.41 2.69
C LEU A 55 -1.64 1.85 3.98
N LEU A 56 -1.24 3.13 4.05
CA LEU A 56 -0.65 3.69 5.26
C LEU A 56 -1.65 3.71 6.42
N GLU A 57 -2.87 4.12 6.17
CA GLU A 57 -3.93 4.15 7.17
C GLU A 57 -4.20 2.74 7.72
N ASN A 58 -4.21 1.74 6.84
CA ASN A 58 -4.42 0.36 7.22
C ASN A 58 -3.34 -0.12 8.19
N SER A 59 -2.07 0.14 7.87
CA SER A 59 -0.96 -0.24 8.75
C SER A 59 -1.00 0.52 10.07
N LEU A 60 -1.36 1.80 10.05
CA LEU A 60 -1.50 2.60 11.26
C LEU A 60 -2.52 2.00 12.22
N ARG A 61 -3.64 1.50 11.69
CA ARG A 61 -4.71 0.94 12.52
C ARG A 61 -4.38 -0.40 13.12
N TYR A 62 -3.70 -1.26 12.36
CA TYR A 62 -3.64 -2.68 12.70
C TYR A 62 -2.26 -3.14 13.13
N THR A 63 -1.29 -2.25 13.25
CA THR A 63 0.04 -2.58 13.73
C THR A 63 0.19 -2.19 15.20
N ASP A 64 0.73 -3.10 16.01
CA ASP A 64 0.92 -2.85 17.43
C ASP A 64 2.07 -1.90 17.69
N SER A 65 1.93 -1.11 18.74
CA SER A 65 2.96 -0.18 19.21
C SER A 65 4.30 -0.90 19.40
N GLY A 66 5.36 -0.23 19.06
CA GLY A 66 6.73 -0.78 19.11
C GLY A 66 7.21 -1.33 17.79
N GLY A 67 6.30 -1.46 16.83
CA GLY A 67 6.63 -1.93 15.49
C GLY A 67 6.68 -0.81 14.46
N GLY A 68 6.37 -1.17 13.22
CA GLY A 68 6.40 -0.18 12.15
C GLY A 68 6.02 -0.75 10.80
N LEU A 69 6.21 0.09 9.81
CA LEU A 69 5.93 -0.20 8.41
C LEU A 69 7.20 0.04 7.60
N HIS A 70 7.52 -0.92 6.74
CA HIS A 70 8.62 -0.77 5.77
C HIS A 70 8.01 -0.69 4.37
N ILE A 71 8.29 0.39 3.67
CA ILE A 71 7.84 0.59 2.30
C ILE A 71 9.06 0.48 1.40
N SER A 72 8.99 -0.43 0.42
CA SER A 72 10.06 -0.61 -0.54
C SER A 72 9.50 -0.59 -1.95
N ALA A 73 10.35 -0.27 -2.90
CA ALA A 73 9.99 -0.26 -4.31
C ALA A 73 11.17 -0.82 -5.10
N GLU A 74 10.87 -1.68 -6.06
CA GLU A 74 11.88 -2.23 -6.95
C GLU A 74 11.28 -2.42 -8.34
N GLN A 75 12.17 -2.43 -9.33
CA GLN A 75 11.80 -2.80 -10.68
C GLN A 75 12.15 -4.26 -10.88
N ARG A 76 11.18 -5.05 -11.33
CA ARG A 76 11.41 -6.44 -11.69
C ARG A 76 10.85 -6.66 -13.08
N GLU A 77 11.73 -6.91 -14.03
CA GLU A 77 11.37 -7.02 -15.43
C GLU A 77 10.68 -5.76 -15.92
N ARG A 78 9.42 -5.85 -16.34
CA ARG A 78 8.66 -4.70 -16.85
C ARG A 78 7.69 -4.13 -15.83
N MET A 79 7.82 -4.54 -14.59
CA MET A 79 6.90 -4.15 -13.52
C MET A 79 7.62 -3.37 -12.44
N VAL A 80 6.89 -2.46 -11.84
CA VAL A 80 7.26 -1.82 -10.59
C VAL A 80 6.57 -2.60 -9.47
N LEU A 81 7.32 -2.99 -8.45
CA LEU A 81 6.77 -3.64 -7.26
C LEU A 81 6.90 -2.71 -6.07
N LEU A 82 5.77 -2.36 -5.47
CA LEU A 82 5.72 -1.56 -4.26
C LEU A 82 5.27 -2.49 -3.13
N THR A 83 6.05 -2.57 -2.06
CA THR A 83 5.73 -3.46 -0.95
C THR A 83 5.58 -2.65 0.33
N PHE A 84 4.43 -2.83 0.99
CA PHE A 84 4.10 -2.23 2.29
C PHE A 84 4.05 -3.38 3.29
N ALA A 85 5.11 -3.54 4.08
CA ALA A 85 5.26 -4.66 5.01
C ALA A 85 5.27 -4.15 6.45
N ASP A 86 4.27 -4.54 7.24
CA ASP A 86 4.18 -4.10 8.61
C ASP A 86 4.55 -5.21 9.61
N SER A 87 4.66 -4.83 10.88
CA SER A 87 4.97 -5.76 11.97
C SER A 87 3.70 -6.26 12.64
N ALA A 88 3.86 -7.10 13.65
CA ALA A 88 2.75 -7.75 14.37
C ALA A 88 1.63 -6.76 14.76
N PRO A 89 0.37 -7.29 14.86
CA PRO A 89 0.06 -8.73 14.93
C PRO A 89 -0.14 -9.32 13.52
N GLY A 90 -0.26 -9.49 12.64
CA GLY A 90 -0.56 -10.19 11.40
C GLY A 90 -1.96 -10.77 11.42
N VAL A 91 -2.19 -11.63 10.47
CA VAL A 91 -3.48 -12.30 10.26
C VAL A 91 -3.23 -13.77 9.93
N SER A 92 -4.28 -14.59 10.03
CA SER A 92 -4.20 -15.99 9.62
C SER A 92 -4.19 -16.12 8.09
N ASP A 93 -3.85 -17.32 7.60
CA ASP A 93 -3.91 -17.60 6.17
C ASP A 93 -5.31 -17.37 5.61
N GLU A 94 -6.33 -17.78 6.35
CA GLU A 94 -7.72 -17.59 5.95
C GLU A 94 -8.05 -16.10 5.84
N GLN A 95 -7.62 -15.31 6.81
CA GLN A 95 -7.87 -13.87 6.81
C GLN A 95 -7.12 -13.16 5.67
N LEU A 96 -5.93 -13.64 5.32
CA LEU A 96 -5.18 -13.07 4.18
C LEU A 96 -6.00 -13.12 2.90
N GLN A 97 -6.68 -14.25 2.66
CA GLN A 97 -7.46 -14.43 1.44
C GLN A 97 -8.64 -13.48 1.36
N LYS A 98 -9.08 -12.93 2.49
CA LYS A 98 -10.26 -12.06 2.56
C LYS A 98 -9.95 -10.58 2.70
N LEU A 99 -8.68 -10.21 2.82
CA LEU A 99 -8.31 -8.83 3.14
C LEU A 99 -8.84 -7.79 2.16
N PHE A 100 -9.01 -8.15 0.90
CA PHE A 100 -9.45 -7.21 -0.14
C PHE A 100 -10.97 -7.25 -0.37
N GLU A 101 -11.71 -8.06 0.39
CA GLU A 101 -13.16 -8.08 0.29
C GLU A 101 -13.75 -6.83 0.92
N ARG A 102 -14.85 -6.33 0.34
CA ARG A 102 -15.53 -5.16 0.88
C ARG A 102 -16.10 -5.48 2.26
N PHE A 103 -15.98 -4.52 3.17
CA PHE A 103 -16.45 -4.58 4.55
C PHE A 103 -15.77 -5.66 5.40
N TYR A 104 -14.77 -6.37 4.88
CA TYR A 104 -14.05 -7.34 5.69
C TYR A 104 -13.21 -6.63 6.76
N ARG A 105 -13.28 -7.12 8.00
CA ARG A 105 -12.47 -6.65 9.12
C ARG A 105 -12.11 -7.85 9.98
N THR A 106 -10.88 -7.84 10.50
CA THR A 106 -10.45 -8.85 11.45
C THR A 106 -11.08 -8.55 12.82
N GLU A 107 -11.12 -9.56 13.70
CA GLU A 107 -11.60 -9.36 15.06
C GLU A 107 -10.81 -8.30 15.81
N GLY A 108 -9.50 -8.29 15.65
CA GLY A 108 -8.66 -7.29 16.29
C GLY A 108 -9.02 -5.88 15.87
N SER A 109 -9.34 -5.67 14.59
CA SER A 109 -9.76 -4.36 14.10
C SER A 109 -11.12 -3.95 14.62
N ARG A 110 -12.03 -4.90 14.82
CA ARG A 110 -13.34 -4.60 15.42
C ARG A 110 -13.19 -4.10 16.84
N ASN A 111 -12.27 -4.72 17.60
CA ASN A 111 -12.06 -4.35 18.99
C ASN A 111 -11.40 -2.99 19.16
N ARG A 112 -10.71 -2.52 18.14
CA ARG A 112 -10.03 -1.22 18.21
C ARG A 112 -10.97 -0.04 17.98
N ALA A 113 -12.15 -0.29 17.49
CA ALA A 113 -13.19 0.72 17.31
C ALA A 113 -12.71 1.98 16.58
N SER A 114 -11.70 1.87 15.75
CA SER A 114 -11.09 3.03 15.11
C SER A 114 -11.70 3.38 13.76
N GLY A 115 -12.86 2.86 13.51
CA GLY A 115 -13.71 3.39 12.47
C GLY A 115 -13.35 3.06 11.03
N GLY A 116 -12.57 2.05 10.77
CA GLY A 116 -12.42 1.59 9.40
C GLY A 116 -13.71 0.93 8.91
N SER A 117 -14.21 1.37 7.77
CA SER A 117 -15.43 0.80 7.19
C SER A 117 -15.20 -0.54 6.52
N GLY A 118 -13.96 -0.97 6.34
CA GLY A 118 -13.64 -2.16 5.55
C GLY A 118 -13.62 -1.90 4.05
N LEU A 119 -13.74 -0.66 3.61
CA LEU A 119 -13.74 -0.30 2.19
C LEU A 119 -12.35 0.06 1.67
N GLY A 120 -11.42 0.43 2.55
CA GLY A 120 -10.11 0.95 2.14
C GLY A 120 -9.33 0.01 1.23
N LEU A 121 -9.24 -1.26 1.58
CA LEU A 121 -8.51 -2.22 0.78
C LEU A 121 -9.24 -2.60 -0.50
N ALA A 122 -10.58 -2.63 -0.47
CA ALA A 122 -11.35 -2.87 -1.70
C ALA A 122 -11.16 -1.72 -2.69
N ILE A 123 -11.08 -0.49 -2.20
CA ILE A 123 -10.78 0.68 -3.04
C ILE A 123 -9.38 0.53 -3.65
N CYS A 124 -8.41 0.04 -2.88
CA CYS A 124 -7.06 -0.21 -3.38
C CYS A 124 -7.07 -1.18 -4.56
N VAL A 125 -7.85 -2.24 -4.48
CA VAL A 125 -7.99 -3.19 -5.59
C VAL A 125 -8.47 -2.49 -6.85
N ASN A 126 -9.52 -1.66 -6.71
CA ASN A 126 -10.08 -0.95 -7.86
C ASN A 126 -9.07 0.01 -8.50
N ILE A 127 -8.32 0.73 -7.68
CA ILE A 127 -7.31 1.67 -8.18
C ILE A 127 -6.21 0.91 -8.93
N VAL A 128 -5.71 -0.16 -8.33
CA VAL A 128 -4.63 -0.95 -8.94
C VAL A 128 -5.08 -1.57 -10.25
N GLN A 129 -6.29 -2.12 -10.30
CA GLN A 129 -6.84 -2.71 -11.52
C GLN A 129 -7.01 -1.65 -12.62
N ALA A 130 -7.44 -0.44 -12.25
CA ALA A 130 -7.57 0.66 -13.21
C ALA A 130 -6.23 1.11 -13.79
N HIS A 131 -5.13 0.75 -13.13
CA HIS A 131 -3.76 1.01 -13.59
C HIS A 131 -3.11 -0.21 -14.26
N ASN A 132 -3.91 -1.23 -14.58
CA ASN A 132 -3.44 -2.48 -15.22
C ASN A 132 -2.44 -3.23 -14.35
N GLY A 133 -2.59 -3.13 -13.04
CA GLY A 133 -1.72 -3.78 -12.07
C GLY A 133 -2.39 -4.90 -11.31
N LEU A 134 -1.65 -5.44 -10.36
CA LEU A 134 -2.10 -6.48 -9.44
C LEU A 134 -1.75 -6.06 -8.02
N ILE A 135 -2.61 -6.47 -7.07
CA ILE A 135 -2.35 -6.26 -5.66
C ILE A 135 -2.52 -7.61 -4.95
N ARG A 136 -1.60 -7.93 -4.06
CA ARG A 136 -1.66 -9.18 -3.31
C ARG A 136 -1.18 -8.97 -1.88
N ALA A 137 -1.58 -9.87 -1.00
CA ALA A 137 -1.20 -9.85 0.40
C ALA A 137 -0.51 -11.16 0.77
N ALA A 138 0.45 -11.07 1.67
CA ALA A 138 1.19 -12.20 2.20
C ALA A 138 1.55 -11.91 3.65
N HIS A 139 2.08 -12.91 4.36
CA HIS A 139 2.64 -12.67 5.68
C HIS A 139 3.90 -11.83 5.55
N SER A 140 4.01 -10.81 6.39
CA SER A 140 5.19 -9.95 6.41
C SER A 140 6.37 -10.66 7.08
N PRO A 141 7.60 -10.45 6.59
CA PRO A 141 8.79 -10.94 7.31
C PRO A 141 8.95 -10.32 8.69
N PHE A 142 8.23 -9.22 8.98
CA PHE A 142 8.28 -8.53 10.27
C PHE A 142 7.14 -8.96 11.20
N GLY A 143 6.34 -9.94 10.82
CA GLY A 143 5.31 -10.51 11.68
C GLY A 143 3.89 -10.04 11.41
N GLY A 144 3.71 -9.07 10.55
CA GLY A 144 2.40 -8.55 10.17
C GLY A 144 1.96 -9.00 8.80
N VAL A 145 1.44 -8.05 8.02
CA VAL A 145 0.96 -8.25 6.66
C VAL A 145 1.83 -7.49 5.68
N SER A 146 2.12 -8.11 4.56
CA SER A 146 2.86 -7.51 3.45
C SER A 146 1.91 -7.36 2.26
N ILE A 147 1.69 -6.13 1.82
CA ILE A 147 0.86 -5.86 0.65
C ILE A 147 1.79 -5.41 -0.47
N THR A 148 1.72 -6.10 -1.61
CA THR A 148 2.53 -5.78 -2.78
C THR A 148 1.62 -5.32 -3.91
N VAL A 149 1.96 -4.16 -4.47
CA VAL A 149 1.29 -3.59 -5.64
C VAL A 149 2.24 -3.69 -6.82
N GLU A 150 1.78 -4.27 -7.91
CA GLU A 150 2.54 -4.36 -9.15
C GLU A 150 1.91 -3.44 -10.18
N LEU A 151 2.71 -2.56 -10.77
CA LEU A 151 2.26 -1.62 -11.80
C LEU A 151 3.19 -1.71 -13.01
N PRO A 152 2.66 -1.61 -14.24
CA PRO A 152 3.52 -1.59 -15.43
C PRO A 152 4.40 -0.33 -15.47
N LEU A 153 5.64 -0.49 -15.91
CA LEU A 153 6.50 0.64 -16.20
C LEU A 153 5.97 1.43 -17.38
N GLU A 154 6.05 2.74 -17.31
CA GLU A 154 5.53 3.61 -18.37
C GLU A 154 6.14 3.34 -19.73
N ARG A 155 7.45 3.11 -19.80
CA ARG A 155 8.13 2.91 -21.08
C ARG A 155 7.59 1.72 -21.86
N ASP A 156 7.05 0.69 -21.17
CA ASP A 156 6.46 -0.47 -21.82
C ASP A 156 5.08 -0.14 -22.37
N LEU A 157 4.34 0.72 -21.68
CA LEU A 157 3.06 1.21 -22.17
C LEU A 157 3.23 2.11 -23.38
N GLN A 158 4.31 2.91 -23.44
CA GLN A 158 4.59 3.77 -24.58
C GLN A 158 4.98 2.97 -25.82
N ARG A 159 5.60 1.81 -25.68
CA ARG A 159 5.99 0.97 -26.81
C ARG A 159 4.81 0.33 -27.52
N ASP A 160 3.71 0.19 -26.83
CA ASP A 160 2.51 -0.46 -27.35
C ASP A 160 1.61 0.50 -28.14
N VAL A 161 2.05 1.75 -28.30
CA VAL A 161 1.28 2.78 -29.02
C VAL A 161 1.75 2.95 -30.46
#